data_6e4977692cd405c838c9ca72d2b898e1
#
_entry.id   6e4977692cd405c838c9ca72d2b898e1
#
_cell.length_a   1.000
_cell.length_b   1.000
_cell.length_c   1.000
_cell.angle_alpha   90.00
_cell.angle_beta   90.00
_cell.angle_gamma   90.00
#
_symmetry.space_group_name_H-M   'P 1'
#
loop_
_entity.id
_entity.type
_entity.pdbx_description
1 polymer ?
#
loop_
_entity_poly.entity_id
_entity_poly.type
_entity_poly.pdbx_seq_one_letter_code
_entity_poly.pdbx_strand_id
1 'polypeptide(L)'
;MIENWKDVQIVPEFCDQGVDCYRLEGGHFLNEYYIVSEAETRKLMNHPEVVGYEVYASLVTATSQMMYYLKEKKKITSANILSILRGALNYPLEESCYKEHIRVHDISFMSSERVFENGEMTGLEIKYCKLATVPNSTLLIGDIIASGETLVNCLRYVIDYYRKQGTKLRNIVLFTIGGTQGVEILEKLTQEIRVYWPGFEGFVTVYYELSLIHISEPTRP
;
A
#
# COMPACT_ATOMS: atom_id res chain seq x y z
N MET A 1 -15.21 5.57 -10.52
CA MET A 1 -14.23 6.51 -11.13
C MET A 1 -14.27 7.79 -10.31
N ILE A 2 -13.13 8.35 -10.00
CA ILE A 2 -13.07 9.69 -9.41
C ILE A 2 -13.45 10.63 -10.54
N GLU A 3 -14.64 11.23 -10.45
CA GLU A 3 -15.21 12.01 -11.55
C GLU A 3 -14.41 13.29 -11.80
N ASN A 4 -13.72 13.82 -10.78
CA ASN A 4 -12.98 15.06 -10.95
C ASN A 4 -11.82 15.19 -9.94
N TRP A 5 -10.60 14.94 -10.39
CA TRP A 5 -9.38 15.20 -9.60
C TRP A 5 -9.19 16.67 -9.20
N LYS A 6 -9.92 17.61 -9.86
CA LYS A 6 -9.87 19.04 -9.51
C LYS A 6 -10.51 19.34 -8.16
N ASP A 7 -11.36 18.45 -7.66
CA ASP A 7 -12.03 18.60 -6.37
C ASP A 7 -11.22 17.98 -5.23
N VAL A 8 -10.10 17.32 -5.55
CA VAL A 8 -9.19 16.74 -4.55
C VAL A 8 -8.26 17.82 -4.01
N GLN A 9 -8.22 17.92 -2.69
CA GLN A 9 -7.33 18.82 -1.96
C GLN A 9 -6.28 18.03 -1.19
N ILE A 10 -5.07 18.59 -1.09
CA ILE A 10 -3.99 18.08 -0.26
C ILE A 10 -3.98 18.89 1.02
N VAL A 11 -4.35 18.27 2.13
CA VAL A 11 -4.50 18.92 3.43
C VAL A 11 -3.39 18.47 4.37
N PRO A 12 -2.64 19.39 5.03
CA PRO A 12 -1.65 19.01 6.03
C PRO A 12 -2.31 18.23 7.18
N GLU A 13 -1.70 17.12 7.56
CA GLU A 13 -2.19 16.26 8.65
C GLU A 13 -1.29 16.33 9.88
N PHE A 14 0.01 16.20 9.72
CA PHE A 14 1.02 16.42 10.75
C PHE A 14 2.38 16.77 10.15
N CYS A 15 3.25 17.39 10.96
CA CYS A 15 4.67 17.56 10.70
C CYS A 15 5.41 17.20 11.99
N ASP A 16 6.18 16.12 11.97
CA ASP A 16 6.94 15.65 13.14
C ASP A 16 8.25 14.98 12.71
N GLN A 17 9.33 15.27 13.46
CA GLN A 17 10.69 14.73 13.23
C GLN A 17 11.18 14.85 11.77
N GLY A 18 10.78 15.94 11.08
CA GLY A 18 11.17 16.17 9.69
C GLY A 18 10.34 15.41 8.65
N VAL A 19 9.31 14.69 9.08
CA VAL A 19 8.32 14.05 8.21
C VAL A 19 7.08 14.92 8.12
N ASP A 20 6.76 15.34 6.92
CA ASP A 20 5.50 16.00 6.60
C ASP A 20 4.49 14.97 6.12
N CYS A 21 3.29 14.99 6.69
CA CYS A 21 2.20 14.15 6.25
C CYS A 21 1.03 15.00 5.77
N TYR A 22 0.49 14.62 4.64
CA TYR A 22 -0.68 15.24 4.04
C TYR A 22 -1.75 14.18 3.79
N ARG A 23 -3.01 14.60 3.84
CA ARG A 23 -4.16 13.75 3.48
C ARG A 23 -4.82 14.27 2.22
N LEU A 24 -5.27 13.35 1.37
CA LEU A 24 -6.14 13.70 0.24
C LEU A 24 -7.58 13.79 0.74
N GLU A 25 -8.22 14.92 0.50
CA GLU A 25 -9.62 15.17 0.82
C GLU A 25 -10.42 15.57 -0.43
N GLY A 26 -11.73 15.45 -0.35
CA GLY A 26 -12.59 15.64 -1.52
C GLY A 26 -12.78 14.35 -2.32
N GLY A 27 -13.25 14.43 -3.56
CA GLY A 27 -13.32 13.29 -4.48
C GLY A 27 -14.24 12.11 -4.09
N HIS A 28 -14.94 12.17 -2.95
CA HIS A 28 -15.82 11.10 -2.44
C HIS A 28 -15.14 9.73 -2.32
N PHE A 29 -13.93 9.72 -1.74
CA PHE A 29 -13.16 8.50 -1.55
C PHE A 29 -13.85 7.51 -0.60
N LEU A 30 -13.79 6.22 -0.94
CA LEU A 30 -14.16 5.11 -0.07
C LEU A 30 -13.02 4.72 0.90
N ASN A 31 -11.82 5.16 0.57
CA ASN A 31 -10.56 4.86 1.23
C ASN A 31 -9.90 6.13 1.75
N GLU A 32 -8.84 5.96 2.52
CA GLU A 32 -8.02 7.07 3.00
C GLU A 32 -6.66 7.07 2.31
N TYR A 33 -6.21 8.25 1.92
CA TYR A 33 -4.96 8.43 1.19
C TYR A 33 -4.11 9.48 1.88
N TYR A 34 -2.88 9.10 2.19
CA TYR A 34 -1.88 9.94 2.82
C TYR A 34 -0.64 10.04 1.95
N ILE A 35 0.06 11.16 2.05
CA ILE A 35 1.37 11.38 1.43
C ILE A 35 2.32 11.69 2.57
N VAL A 36 3.40 10.93 2.67
CA VAL A 36 4.49 11.22 3.59
C VAL A 36 5.72 11.66 2.81
N SER A 37 6.34 12.74 3.27
CA SER A 37 7.48 13.38 2.63
C SER A 37 8.54 13.74 3.65
N GLU A 38 9.77 13.35 3.39
CA GLU A 38 10.95 13.74 4.15
C GLU A 38 12.19 13.82 3.23
N ALA A 39 13.30 14.32 3.75
CA ALA A 39 14.52 14.51 2.96
C ALA A 39 15.02 13.20 2.33
N GLU A 40 14.99 12.09 3.08
CA GLU A 40 15.49 10.80 2.62
C GLU A 40 14.53 10.11 1.63
N THR A 41 13.21 10.23 1.81
CA THR A 41 12.24 9.73 0.82
C THR A 41 12.35 10.50 -0.50
N ARG A 42 12.53 11.83 -0.46
CA ARG A 42 12.80 12.64 -1.66
C ARG A 42 14.10 12.25 -2.35
N LYS A 43 15.15 11.99 -1.56
CA LYS A 43 16.44 11.52 -2.08
C LYS A 43 16.30 10.16 -2.75
N LEU A 44 15.61 9.20 -2.13
CA LEU A 44 15.32 7.89 -2.72
C LEU A 44 14.64 8.03 -4.09
N MET A 45 13.71 8.97 -4.25
CA MET A 45 12.98 9.15 -5.50
C MET A 45 13.77 9.84 -6.61
N ASN A 46 14.79 10.62 -6.26
CA ASN A 46 15.50 11.49 -7.21
C ASN A 46 16.97 11.10 -7.47
N HIS A 47 17.54 10.23 -6.65
CA HIS A 47 18.95 9.86 -6.71
C HIS A 47 19.12 8.37 -7.02
N PRO A 48 19.57 8.02 -8.25
CA PRO A 48 19.70 6.62 -8.68
C PRO A 48 20.81 5.85 -7.93
N GLU A 49 21.69 6.56 -7.22
CA GLU A 49 22.73 5.97 -6.37
C GLU A 49 22.19 5.40 -5.04
N VAL A 50 20.97 5.72 -4.65
CA VAL A 50 20.34 5.15 -3.45
C VAL A 50 19.92 3.72 -3.73
N VAL A 51 20.72 2.77 -3.29
CA VAL A 51 20.55 1.34 -3.57
C VAL A 51 20.77 0.48 -2.31
N GLY A 52 20.30 -0.76 -2.36
CA GLY A 52 20.54 -1.73 -1.28
C GLY A 52 19.99 -1.28 0.06
N TYR A 53 20.84 -1.27 1.11
CA TYR A 53 20.42 -0.88 2.45
C TYR A 53 19.94 0.56 2.55
N GLU A 54 20.45 1.47 1.73
CA GLU A 54 20.05 2.88 1.74
C GLU A 54 18.58 3.06 1.35
N VAL A 55 18.04 2.21 0.46
CA VAL A 55 16.60 2.21 0.13
C VAL A 55 15.77 1.94 1.39
N TYR A 56 16.15 0.92 2.17
CA TYR A 56 15.47 0.61 3.42
C TYR A 56 15.61 1.76 4.43
N ALA A 57 16.83 2.26 4.65
CA ALA A 57 17.10 3.33 5.60
C ALA A 57 16.30 4.61 5.27
N SER A 58 16.15 4.92 3.98
CA SER A 58 15.40 6.09 3.51
C SER A 58 13.88 6.01 3.79
N LEU A 59 13.35 4.85 4.12
CA LEU A 59 11.91 4.66 4.31
C LEU A 59 11.52 4.51 5.79
N VAL A 60 12.46 4.12 6.67
CA VAL A 60 12.15 3.72 8.05
C VAL A 60 11.53 4.85 8.85
N THR A 61 12.06 6.08 8.75
CA THR A 61 11.58 7.21 9.56
C THR A 61 10.15 7.57 9.18
N ALA A 62 9.89 7.79 7.88
CA ALA A 62 8.55 8.11 7.38
C ALA A 62 7.54 6.99 7.70
N THR A 63 7.96 5.72 7.56
CA THR A 63 7.12 4.58 7.91
C THR A 63 6.79 4.57 9.40
N SER A 64 7.78 4.77 10.28
CA SER A 64 7.57 4.76 11.74
C SER A 64 6.65 5.90 12.19
N GLN A 65 6.84 7.11 11.69
CA GLN A 65 5.98 8.25 12.00
C GLN A 65 4.54 8.00 11.56
N MET A 66 4.35 7.43 10.37
CA MET A 66 3.01 7.09 9.90
C MET A 66 2.39 5.94 10.70
N MET A 67 3.16 4.93 11.09
CA MET A 67 2.68 3.84 11.97
C MET A 67 2.29 4.37 13.36
N TYR A 68 3.06 5.30 13.94
CA TYR A 68 2.68 5.99 15.16
C TYR A 68 1.34 6.70 15.00
N TYR A 69 1.20 7.50 13.94
CA TYR A 69 -0.06 8.21 13.62
C TYR A 69 -1.24 7.24 13.49
N LEU A 70 -1.09 6.16 12.73
CA LEU A 70 -2.14 5.14 12.54
C LEU A 70 -2.52 4.44 13.84
N LYS A 71 -1.54 4.16 14.71
CA LYS A 71 -1.80 3.61 16.05
C LYS A 71 -2.65 4.58 16.87
N GLU A 72 -2.27 5.85 16.93
CA GLU A 72 -2.96 6.84 17.77
C GLU A 72 -4.34 7.23 17.22
N LYS A 73 -4.46 7.42 15.92
CA LYS A 73 -5.70 7.90 15.29
C LYS A 73 -6.64 6.78 14.87
N LYS A 74 -6.11 5.67 14.33
CA LYS A 74 -6.90 4.54 13.82
C LYS A 74 -6.96 3.35 14.77
N LYS A 75 -6.28 3.45 15.93
CA LYS A 75 -6.22 2.38 16.93
C LYS A 75 -5.70 1.06 16.35
N ILE A 76 -4.76 1.14 15.42
CA ILE A 76 -4.07 -0.02 14.88
C ILE A 76 -2.98 -0.45 15.86
N THR A 77 -3.33 -1.34 16.77
CA THR A 77 -2.42 -1.87 17.82
C THR A 77 -1.84 -3.23 17.46
N SER A 78 -2.36 -3.86 16.43
CA SER A 78 -1.88 -5.13 15.92
C SER A 78 -2.18 -5.31 14.43
N ALA A 79 -1.34 -6.07 13.74
CA ALA A 79 -1.47 -6.31 12.30
C ALA A 79 -0.83 -7.63 11.88
N ASN A 80 -1.13 -8.07 10.66
CA ASN A 80 -0.34 -9.03 9.90
C ASN A 80 0.40 -8.30 8.79
N ILE A 81 1.57 -8.78 8.40
CA ILE A 81 2.32 -8.24 7.26
C ILE A 81 2.19 -9.23 6.10
N LEU A 82 1.86 -8.73 4.91
CA LEU A 82 1.93 -9.49 3.68
C LEU A 82 3.10 -8.99 2.84
N SER A 83 4.05 -9.87 2.60
CA SER A 83 5.20 -9.62 1.74
C SER A 83 4.94 -10.19 0.35
N ILE A 84 4.68 -9.32 -0.62
CA ILE A 84 4.60 -9.69 -2.03
C ILE A 84 6.03 -9.67 -2.59
N LEU A 85 6.52 -10.85 -2.93
CA LEU A 85 7.90 -11.02 -3.38
C LEU A 85 8.03 -10.57 -4.85
N ARG A 86 9.01 -9.73 -5.20
CA ARG A 86 10.20 -9.28 -4.45
C ARG A 86 10.13 -7.79 -4.11
N GLY A 87 9.04 -7.30 -3.55
CA GLY A 87 8.90 -5.89 -3.23
C GLY A 87 9.84 -5.46 -2.08
N ALA A 88 10.54 -4.33 -2.25
CA ALA A 88 11.45 -3.79 -1.25
C ALA A 88 10.75 -2.96 -0.15
N LEU A 89 9.54 -2.47 -0.43
CA LEU A 89 8.81 -1.58 0.50
C LEU A 89 8.26 -2.30 1.74
N ASN A 90 8.34 -3.63 1.79
CA ASN A 90 7.95 -4.41 2.97
C ASN A 90 8.95 -4.32 4.11
N TYR A 91 10.24 -4.10 3.82
CA TYR A 91 11.31 -4.19 4.81
C TYR A 91 11.17 -3.23 6.00
N PRO A 92 10.75 -1.97 5.86
CA PRO A 92 10.61 -1.07 7.01
C PRO A 92 9.39 -1.36 7.88
N LEU A 93 8.41 -2.16 7.42
CA LEU A 93 7.13 -2.36 8.13
C LEU A 93 7.30 -3.07 9.46
N GLU A 94 8.07 -4.15 9.52
CA GLU A 94 8.27 -4.93 10.74
C GLU A 94 9.01 -4.11 11.80
N GLU A 95 10.10 -3.43 11.42
CA GLU A 95 10.84 -2.57 12.32
C GLU A 95 10.00 -1.41 12.83
N SER A 96 9.23 -0.77 11.96
CA SER A 96 8.35 0.33 12.36
C SER A 96 7.25 -0.15 13.31
N CYS A 97 6.65 -1.32 13.06
CA CYS A 97 5.73 -1.93 14.01
C CYS A 97 6.37 -2.17 15.37
N TYR A 98 7.60 -2.69 15.39
CA TYR A 98 8.33 -2.94 16.63
C TYR A 98 8.62 -1.63 17.39
N LYS A 99 9.13 -0.61 16.70
CA LYS A 99 9.40 0.71 17.30
C LYS A 99 8.16 1.33 17.91
N GLU A 100 7.03 1.23 17.22
CA GLU A 100 5.76 1.83 17.62
C GLU A 100 4.91 0.91 18.51
N HIS A 101 5.45 -0.22 18.98
CA HIS A 101 4.77 -1.20 19.82
C HIS A 101 3.44 -1.70 19.20
N ILE A 102 3.40 -1.88 17.88
CA ILE A 102 2.31 -2.54 17.17
C ILE A 102 2.63 -4.02 17.06
N ARG A 103 1.75 -4.86 17.59
CA ARG A 103 1.97 -6.30 17.57
C ARG A 103 1.82 -6.88 16.16
N VAL A 104 2.87 -7.47 15.63
CA VAL A 104 2.79 -8.29 14.41
C VAL A 104 2.44 -9.72 14.80
N HIS A 105 1.29 -10.21 14.30
CA HIS A 105 0.84 -11.58 14.59
C HIS A 105 1.51 -12.61 13.68
N ASP A 106 1.70 -12.27 12.42
CA ASP A 106 2.34 -13.13 11.42
C ASP A 106 2.90 -12.30 10.27
N ILE A 107 3.88 -12.89 9.59
CA ILE A 107 4.39 -12.39 8.32
C ILE A 107 4.10 -13.44 7.26
N SER A 108 3.19 -13.10 6.38
CA SER A 108 2.76 -13.89 5.25
C SER A 108 3.59 -13.54 4.01
N PHE A 109 3.80 -14.51 3.15
CA PHE A 109 4.59 -14.34 1.93
C PHE A 109 3.82 -14.86 0.73
N MET A 110 3.88 -14.15 -0.39
CA MET A 110 3.39 -14.66 -1.67
C MET A 110 4.22 -14.14 -2.83
N SER A 111 4.24 -14.90 -3.92
CA SER A 111 4.79 -14.46 -5.18
C SER A 111 3.84 -14.77 -6.31
N SER A 112 3.83 -13.91 -7.32
CA SER A 112 3.10 -14.10 -8.56
C SER A 112 4.01 -13.90 -9.75
N GLU A 113 3.73 -14.61 -10.83
CA GLU A 113 4.42 -14.47 -12.11
C GLU A 113 3.42 -14.17 -13.21
N ARG A 114 3.82 -13.35 -14.16
CA ARG A 114 3.03 -13.07 -15.35
C ARG A 114 3.11 -14.28 -16.28
N VAL A 115 1.94 -14.74 -16.73
CA VAL A 115 1.83 -15.82 -17.71
C VAL A 115 1.70 -15.18 -19.09
N PHE A 116 2.52 -15.65 -20.03
CA PHE A 116 2.50 -15.21 -21.41
C PHE A 116 2.18 -16.39 -22.32
N GLU A 117 1.26 -16.18 -23.24
CA GLU A 117 0.97 -17.11 -24.34
C GLU A 117 1.13 -16.35 -25.67
N ASN A 118 1.90 -16.91 -26.59
CA ASN A 118 2.20 -16.29 -27.88
C ASN A 118 2.77 -14.84 -27.80
N GLY A 119 3.47 -14.53 -26.70
CA GLY A 119 4.04 -13.19 -26.46
C GLY A 119 3.07 -12.17 -25.85
N GLU A 120 1.82 -12.53 -25.64
CA GLU A 120 0.82 -11.70 -24.97
C GLU A 120 0.64 -12.15 -23.52
N MET A 121 0.48 -11.19 -22.61
CA MET A 121 0.20 -11.47 -21.20
C MET A 121 -1.24 -11.97 -21.06
N THR A 122 -1.41 -13.22 -20.64
CA THR A 122 -2.72 -13.87 -20.49
C THR A 122 -3.21 -13.92 -19.05
N GLY A 123 -2.33 -13.65 -18.07
CA GLY A 123 -2.73 -13.67 -16.67
C GLY A 123 -1.58 -13.57 -15.68
N LEU A 124 -1.92 -13.78 -14.42
CA LEU A 124 -1.01 -13.87 -13.29
C LEU A 124 -1.25 -15.18 -12.55
N GLU A 125 -0.18 -15.91 -12.26
CA GLU A 125 -0.21 -17.15 -11.51
C GLU A 125 0.50 -16.96 -10.16
N ILE A 126 -0.13 -17.43 -9.07
CA ILE A 126 0.50 -17.45 -7.74
C ILE A 126 1.45 -18.66 -7.69
N LYS A 127 2.75 -18.41 -7.64
CA LYS A 127 3.78 -19.45 -7.61
C LYS A 127 4.13 -19.93 -6.21
N TYR A 128 4.05 -19.02 -5.25
CA TYR A 128 4.30 -19.33 -3.86
C TYR A 128 3.30 -18.58 -2.97
N CYS A 129 2.83 -19.26 -1.94
CA CYS A 129 1.93 -18.65 -0.98
C CYS A 129 2.05 -19.32 0.38
N LYS A 130 2.39 -18.53 1.41
CA LYS A 130 2.29 -18.87 2.82
C LYS A 130 1.49 -17.77 3.49
N LEU A 131 0.22 -18.02 3.73
CA LEU A 131 -0.70 -17.06 4.36
C LEU A 131 -1.15 -17.55 5.72
N ALA A 132 -1.09 -16.66 6.71
CA ALA A 132 -1.80 -16.81 7.97
C ALA A 132 -3.09 -15.97 7.94
N THR A 133 -4.15 -16.50 8.52
CA THR A 133 -5.41 -15.80 8.68
C THR A 133 -5.64 -15.43 10.14
N VAL A 134 -5.71 -14.14 10.42
CA VAL A 134 -6.10 -13.63 11.73
C VAL A 134 -7.44 -12.92 11.57
N PRO A 135 -8.49 -13.37 12.28
CA PRO A 135 -9.83 -12.82 12.12
C PRO A 135 -9.89 -11.33 12.42
N ASN A 136 -10.57 -10.59 11.56
CA ASN A 136 -10.84 -9.16 11.73
C ASN A 136 -9.58 -8.31 11.98
N SER A 137 -8.47 -8.68 11.32
CA SER A 137 -7.17 -8.04 11.47
C SER A 137 -6.94 -6.94 10.44
N THR A 138 -5.96 -6.09 10.72
CA THR A 138 -5.33 -5.19 9.76
C THR A 138 -4.26 -5.95 8.98
N LEU A 139 -4.24 -5.81 7.67
CA LEU A 139 -3.18 -6.32 6.80
C LEU A 139 -2.27 -5.17 6.38
N LEU A 140 -0.97 -5.25 6.67
CA LEU A 140 0.04 -4.30 6.24
C LEU A 140 0.73 -4.82 4.98
N ILE A 141 0.91 -3.96 3.98
CA ILE A 141 1.58 -4.30 2.73
C ILE A 141 2.49 -3.14 2.34
N GLY A 142 3.69 -3.44 1.85
CA GLY A 142 4.57 -2.49 1.20
C GLY A 142 4.85 -2.94 -0.22
N ASP A 143 4.33 -2.23 -1.22
CA ASP A 143 4.53 -2.57 -2.63
C ASP A 143 4.42 -1.34 -3.53
N ILE A 144 5.01 -1.41 -4.72
CA ILE A 144 4.96 -0.34 -5.72
C ILE A 144 3.71 -0.54 -6.59
N ILE A 145 2.92 0.52 -6.75
CA ILE A 145 1.79 0.51 -7.67
C ILE A 145 2.21 1.17 -8.99
N ALA A 146 2.54 0.34 -9.98
CA ALA A 146 2.68 0.77 -11.37
C ALA A 146 1.34 0.62 -12.09
N SER A 147 1.08 -0.48 -12.81
CA SER A 147 -0.24 -0.80 -13.36
C SER A 147 -1.23 -1.30 -12.29
N GLY A 148 -0.75 -1.72 -11.12
CA GLY A 148 -1.55 -2.28 -10.04
C GLY A 148 -2.06 -3.71 -10.25
N GLU A 149 -1.88 -4.29 -11.43
CA GLU A 149 -2.41 -5.62 -11.75
C GLU A 149 -1.90 -6.72 -10.80
N THR A 150 -0.60 -6.72 -10.53
CA THR A 150 0.01 -7.69 -9.62
C THR A 150 -0.58 -7.57 -8.22
N LEU A 151 -0.64 -6.36 -7.68
CA LEU A 151 -1.20 -6.10 -6.35
C LEU A 151 -2.67 -6.54 -6.27
N VAL A 152 -3.49 -6.15 -7.25
CA VAL A 152 -4.93 -6.50 -7.29
C VAL A 152 -5.14 -8.01 -7.33
N ASN A 153 -4.40 -8.73 -8.17
CA ASN A 153 -4.52 -10.18 -8.26
C ASN A 153 -4.05 -10.88 -6.98
N CYS A 154 -2.96 -10.42 -6.39
CA CYS A 154 -2.50 -10.92 -5.09
C CYS A 154 -3.55 -10.68 -4.00
N LEU A 155 -4.13 -9.49 -3.95
CA LEU A 155 -5.17 -9.16 -2.97
C LEU A 155 -6.45 -9.96 -3.18
N ARG A 156 -6.91 -10.16 -4.42
CA ARG A 156 -8.06 -11.04 -4.70
C ARG A 156 -7.81 -12.47 -4.21
N TYR A 157 -6.60 -13.00 -4.43
CA TYR A 157 -6.22 -14.30 -3.90
C TYR A 157 -6.28 -14.34 -2.37
N VAL A 158 -5.72 -13.33 -1.69
CA VAL A 158 -5.76 -13.22 -0.21
C VAL A 158 -7.20 -13.16 0.29
N ILE A 159 -8.05 -12.33 -0.33
CA ILE A 159 -9.46 -12.19 0.04
C ILE A 159 -10.19 -13.52 -0.10
N ASP A 160 -10.00 -14.23 -1.20
CA ASP A 160 -10.59 -15.56 -1.41
C ASP A 160 -10.06 -16.59 -0.40
N TYR A 161 -8.80 -16.51 -0.05
CA TYR A 161 -8.21 -17.36 0.98
C TYR A 161 -8.87 -17.14 2.35
N TYR A 162 -9.00 -15.86 2.78
CA TYR A 162 -9.69 -15.50 4.02
C TYR A 162 -11.15 -15.98 4.01
N ARG A 163 -11.86 -15.81 2.89
CA ARG A 163 -13.24 -16.29 2.74
C ARG A 163 -13.36 -17.82 2.88
N LYS A 164 -12.45 -18.57 2.28
CA LYS A 164 -12.42 -20.03 2.41
C LYS A 164 -12.15 -20.50 3.83
N GLN A 165 -11.42 -19.69 4.61
CA GLN A 165 -11.20 -19.95 6.05
C GLN A 165 -12.34 -19.45 6.94
N GLY A 166 -13.43 -18.93 6.38
CA GLY A 166 -14.57 -18.39 7.13
C GLY A 166 -14.27 -17.13 7.93
N THR A 167 -13.26 -16.37 7.55
CA THR A 167 -12.82 -15.17 8.24
C THR A 167 -12.72 -13.96 7.29
N LYS A 168 -12.40 -12.78 7.84
CA LYS A 168 -12.33 -11.53 7.09
C LYS A 168 -11.20 -10.63 7.58
N LEU A 169 -10.77 -9.71 6.73
CA LEU A 169 -9.95 -8.56 7.11
C LEU A 169 -10.84 -7.42 7.62
N ARG A 170 -10.32 -6.61 8.54
CA ARG A 170 -10.92 -5.36 8.96
C ARG A 170 -10.62 -4.25 7.94
N ASN A 171 -9.36 -4.05 7.65
CA ASN A 171 -8.83 -3.06 6.71
C ASN A 171 -7.46 -3.51 6.15
N ILE A 172 -6.97 -2.78 5.16
CA ILE A 172 -5.64 -2.96 4.59
C ILE A 172 -4.89 -1.63 4.65
N VAL A 173 -3.69 -1.64 5.20
CA VAL A 173 -2.77 -0.49 5.16
C VAL A 173 -1.70 -0.78 4.11
N LEU A 174 -1.61 0.07 3.11
CA LEU A 174 -0.68 -0.07 1.99
C LEU A 174 0.31 1.09 1.97
N PHE A 175 1.58 0.78 2.16
CA PHE A 175 2.68 1.70 1.93
C PHE A 175 3.18 1.53 0.49
N THR A 176 3.23 2.60 -0.27
CA THR A 176 3.47 2.50 -1.71
C THR A 176 4.24 3.69 -2.28
N ILE A 177 4.83 3.44 -3.43
CA ILE A 177 5.28 4.44 -4.39
C ILE A 177 4.37 4.28 -5.61
N GLY A 178 3.78 5.37 -6.08
CA GLY A 178 2.86 5.33 -7.22
C GLY A 178 2.23 6.67 -7.52
N GLY A 179 1.33 6.67 -8.48
CA GLY A 179 0.58 7.84 -8.92
C GLY A 179 -0.92 7.71 -8.66
N THR A 180 -1.67 8.66 -9.19
CA THR A 180 -3.14 8.76 -9.05
C THR A 180 -3.89 7.54 -9.58
N GLN A 181 -3.32 6.81 -10.54
CA GLN A 181 -3.90 5.57 -11.06
C GLN A 181 -4.09 4.51 -9.96
N GLY A 182 -3.18 4.47 -8.98
CA GLY A 182 -3.31 3.58 -7.83
C GLY A 182 -4.56 3.84 -7.00
N VAL A 183 -4.94 5.11 -6.85
CA VAL A 183 -6.16 5.50 -6.12
C VAL A 183 -7.40 4.89 -6.79
N GLU A 184 -7.56 5.04 -8.10
CA GLU A 184 -8.72 4.51 -8.84
C GLU A 184 -8.84 2.99 -8.74
N ILE A 185 -7.70 2.29 -8.78
CA ILE A 185 -7.64 0.84 -8.66
C ILE A 185 -8.11 0.40 -7.28
N LEU A 186 -7.64 1.05 -6.21
CA LEU A 186 -8.00 0.71 -4.84
C LEU A 186 -9.46 1.05 -4.52
N GLU A 187 -10.00 2.13 -5.08
CA GLU A 187 -11.43 2.46 -4.96
C GLU A 187 -12.31 1.35 -5.53
N LYS A 188 -11.99 0.86 -6.74
CA LYS A 188 -12.71 -0.27 -7.36
C LYS A 188 -12.58 -1.55 -6.54
N LEU A 189 -11.37 -1.86 -6.07
CA LEU A 189 -11.13 -3.06 -5.27
C LEU A 189 -11.90 -3.00 -3.93
N THR A 190 -12.00 -1.83 -3.31
CA THR A 190 -12.81 -1.66 -2.10
C THR A 190 -14.28 -1.98 -2.35
N GLN A 191 -14.85 -1.54 -3.47
CA GLN A 191 -16.22 -1.89 -3.84
C GLN A 191 -16.39 -3.39 -4.01
N GLU A 192 -15.45 -4.06 -4.69
CA GLU A 192 -15.45 -5.53 -4.85
C GLU A 192 -15.41 -6.25 -3.49
N ILE A 193 -14.53 -5.82 -2.58
CA ILE A 193 -14.38 -6.43 -1.25
C ILE A 193 -15.65 -6.25 -0.41
N ARG A 194 -16.29 -5.09 -0.45
CA ARG A 194 -17.50 -4.80 0.31
C ARG A 194 -18.71 -5.63 -0.13
N VAL A 195 -18.70 -6.20 -1.33
CA VAL A 195 -19.71 -7.19 -1.75
C VAL A 195 -19.66 -8.43 -0.86
N TYR A 196 -18.47 -8.87 -0.46
CA TYR A 196 -18.28 -10.04 0.39
C TYR A 196 -18.23 -9.68 1.87
N TRP A 197 -17.68 -8.53 2.22
CA TRP A 197 -17.49 -8.04 3.57
C TRP A 197 -18.02 -6.61 3.70
N PRO A 198 -19.34 -6.41 3.90
CA PRO A 198 -19.94 -5.07 4.01
C PRO A 198 -19.32 -4.18 5.10
N GLY A 199 -18.74 -4.80 6.14
CA GLY A 199 -18.02 -4.09 7.21
C GLY A 199 -16.53 -3.88 6.98
N PHE A 200 -16.02 -4.07 5.75
CA PHE A 200 -14.64 -3.77 5.41
C PHE A 200 -14.41 -2.24 5.45
N GLU A 201 -13.50 -1.79 6.31
CA GLU A 201 -13.25 -0.36 6.54
C GLU A 201 -12.58 0.33 5.35
N GLY A 202 -11.92 -0.44 4.47
CA GLY A 202 -11.25 0.07 3.27
C GLY A 202 -9.74 -0.01 3.35
N PHE A 203 -9.09 0.70 2.43
CA PHE A 203 -7.65 0.89 2.42
C PHE A 203 -7.27 2.18 3.16
N VAL A 204 -6.16 2.12 3.86
CA VAL A 204 -5.38 3.28 4.26
C VAL A 204 -4.09 3.24 3.45
N THR A 205 -3.97 4.11 2.46
CA THR A 205 -2.84 4.09 1.54
C THR A 205 -1.89 5.24 1.87
N VAL A 206 -0.64 4.91 2.06
CA VAL A 206 0.44 5.85 2.38
C VAL A 206 1.41 5.88 1.21
N TYR A 207 1.45 7.00 0.51
CA TYR A 207 2.39 7.23 -0.58
C TYR A 207 3.67 7.88 -0.04
N TYR A 208 4.81 7.29 -0.40
CA TYR A 208 6.08 7.97 -0.26
C TYR A 208 6.25 8.90 -1.46
N GLU A 209 6.18 10.22 -1.24
CA GLU A 209 6.37 11.24 -2.28
C GLU A 209 5.43 11.02 -3.50
N LEU A 210 4.11 11.12 -3.32
CA LEU A 210 3.16 10.93 -4.43
C LEU A 210 3.47 11.85 -5.62
N SER A 211 3.67 11.27 -6.79
CA SER A 211 3.73 12.03 -8.03
C SER A 211 2.32 12.36 -8.52
N LEU A 212 1.92 13.62 -8.39
CA LEU A 212 0.67 14.14 -8.98
C LEU A 212 0.83 14.52 -10.45
N ILE A 213 2.03 14.39 -11.00
CA ILE A 213 2.30 14.74 -12.40
C ILE A 213 1.70 13.65 -13.29
N HIS A 214 0.71 14.01 -14.10
CA HIS A 214 0.43 13.28 -15.32
C HIS A 214 1.70 13.37 -16.20
N ILE A 215 2.53 12.34 -16.13
CA ILE A 215 3.56 12.15 -17.16
C ILE A 215 2.76 11.77 -18.41
N SER A 216 2.45 12.77 -19.24
CA SER A 216 2.20 12.50 -20.64
C SER A 216 3.46 11.78 -21.11
N GLU A 217 3.34 10.51 -21.52
CA GLU A 217 4.46 9.77 -22.07
C GLU A 217 5.12 10.65 -23.14
N PRO A 218 6.44 10.86 -23.07
CA PRO A 218 7.12 11.48 -24.20
C PRO A 218 6.88 10.56 -25.38
N THR A 219 6.16 11.06 -26.38
CA THR A 219 6.05 10.42 -27.68
C THR A 219 7.47 10.09 -28.12
N ARG A 220 7.83 8.82 -28.10
CA ARG A 220 9.11 8.35 -28.65
C ARG A 220 9.14 8.74 -30.13
N PRO A 221 10.22 9.36 -30.60
CA PRO A 221 10.40 9.65 -32.02
C PRO A 221 10.52 8.36 -32.84
#